data_dc5fcd09f77fda9505399b4268abd424
#
_entry.id   dc5fcd09f77fda9505399b4268abd424
#
_cell.length_a   1.000
_cell.length_b   1.000
_cell.length_c   1.000
_cell.angle_alpha   90.00
_cell.angle_beta   90.00
_cell.angle_gamma   90.00
#
_symmetry.space_group_name_H-M   'P 1'
#
loop_
_entity.id
_entity.type
_entity.pdbx_description
1 polymer ?
#
loop_
_entity_poly.entity_id
_entity_poly.type
_entity_poly.pdbx_seq_one_letter_code
_entity_poly.pdbx_strand_id
1 'polypeptide(L)'
;AKSFFKNLNMMWYAGGGMAQHTWDELDELSVRATGERVVVLTGLGSTETAPFAMAANQTMIGAGNIGIPARGVEMKLVPADGKWEARLKGPLITPGYWRRPDATSSAFDEEGFYRSGDAARPCDPADPMKGMMFDGRITEDFKLATGTWVSVGPLRAALTAACAPLATQSGWRTPSA
;
A
#
# COMPACT_ATOMS: atom_id res chain seq x y z
N ALA A 1 -4.97 -0.87 -26.13
CA ALA A 1 -5.83 -0.63 -24.95
C ALA A 1 -7.08 -1.53 -24.99
N LYS A 2 -7.94 -1.45 -26.05
CA LYS A 2 -9.20 -2.21 -26.12
C LYS A 2 -9.02 -3.71 -25.93
N SER A 3 -8.02 -4.32 -26.57
CA SER A 3 -7.70 -5.75 -26.43
C SER A 3 -7.34 -6.15 -24.99
N PHE A 4 -6.67 -5.26 -24.26
CA PHE A 4 -6.29 -5.50 -22.88
C PHE A 4 -7.50 -5.39 -21.91
N PHE A 5 -8.28 -4.33 -22.02
CA PHE A 5 -9.37 -4.06 -21.07
C PHE A 5 -10.66 -4.84 -21.31
N LYS A 6 -10.93 -5.33 -22.53
CA LYS A 6 -12.24 -5.86 -22.95
C LYS A 6 -12.80 -7.03 -22.09
N ASN A 7 -11.93 -7.74 -21.39
CA ASN A 7 -12.30 -8.89 -20.55
C ASN A 7 -11.88 -8.70 -19.07
N LEU A 8 -11.42 -7.49 -18.69
CA LEU A 8 -11.03 -7.20 -17.34
C LEU A 8 -12.23 -6.68 -16.52
N ASN A 9 -12.51 -7.33 -15.40
CA ASN A 9 -13.48 -6.84 -14.43
C ASN A 9 -12.80 -6.01 -13.33
N MET A 10 -11.53 -6.29 -13.05
CA MET A 10 -10.78 -5.67 -11.97
C MET A 10 -9.28 -5.75 -12.27
N MET A 11 -8.54 -4.76 -11.81
CA MET A 11 -7.08 -4.79 -11.71
C MET A 11 -6.68 -4.74 -10.24
N TRP A 12 -5.74 -5.57 -9.86
CA TRP A 12 -5.14 -5.55 -8.52
C TRP A 12 -3.67 -5.19 -8.65
N TYR A 13 -3.21 -4.22 -7.86
CA TYR A 13 -1.80 -3.92 -7.77
C TYR A 13 -1.30 -3.99 -6.32
N ALA A 14 -0.03 -4.33 -6.14
CA ALA A 14 0.61 -4.44 -4.83
C ALA A 14 2.13 -4.22 -4.96
N GLY A 15 2.82 -4.16 -3.82
CA GLY A 15 4.28 -4.07 -3.75
C GLY A 15 4.86 -2.66 -3.83
N GLY A 16 4.05 -1.65 -4.03
CA GLY A 16 4.46 -0.25 -4.02
C GLY A 16 3.28 0.71 -4.12
N GLY A 17 3.51 1.99 -3.84
CA GLY A 17 2.50 3.02 -4.00
C GLY A 17 2.29 3.38 -5.48
N MET A 18 1.06 3.61 -5.87
CA MET A 18 0.70 4.19 -7.16
C MET A 18 0.35 5.66 -6.95
N ALA A 19 0.83 6.54 -7.84
CA ALA A 19 0.46 7.94 -7.81
C ALA A 19 -0.99 8.13 -8.27
N GLN A 20 -1.70 9.11 -7.71
CA GLN A 20 -3.11 9.35 -8.03
C GLN A 20 -3.33 9.60 -9.54
N HIS A 21 -2.46 10.37 -10.18
CA HIS A 21 -2.58 10.64 -11.62
C HIS A 21 -2.51 9.36 -12.47
N THR A 22 -1.64 8.40 -12.11
CA THR A 22 -1.56 7.10 -12.81
C THR A 22 -2.84 6.29 -12.62
N TRP A 23 -3.43 6.37 -11.42
CA TRP A 23 -4.72 5.76 -11.15
C TRP A 23 -5.81 6.35 -12.03
N ASP A 24 -5.90 7.68 -12.08
CA ASP A 24 -6.88 8.42 -12.87
C ASP A 24 -6.71 8.12 -14.37
N GLU A 25 -5.48 8.08 -14.88
CA GLU A 25 -5.17 7.72 -16.27
C GLU A 25 -5.62 6.28 -16.62
N LEU A 26 -5.43 5.32 -15.71
CA LEU A 26 -5.91 3.95 -15.91
C LEU A 26 -7.44 3.87 -15.98
N ASP A 27 -8.13 4.60 -15.09
CA ASP A 27 -9.57 4.71 -15.09
C ASP A 27 -10.08 5.28 -16.43
N GLU A 28 -9.56 6.44 -16.85
CA GLU A 28 -9.90 7.08 -18.12
C GLU A 28 -9.60 6.18 -19.33
N LEU A 29 -8.46 5.50 -19.30
CA LEU A 29 -8.06 4.61 -20.39
C LEU A 29 -8.99 3.41 -20.51
N SER A 30 -9.44 2.85 -19.39
CA SER A 30 -10.40 1.73 -19.39
C SER A 30 -11.74 2.18 -19.99
N VAL A 31 -12.27 3.31 -19.55
CA VAL A 31 -13.53 3.89 -20.07
C VAL A 31 -13.42 4.21 -21.57
N ARG A 32 -12.34 4.84 -22.00
CA ARG A 32 -12.12 5.12 -23.44
C ARG A 32 -12.01 3.85 -24.29
N ALA A 33 -11.48 2.78 -23.72
CA ALA A 33 -11.25 1.54 -24.45
C ALA A 33 -12.49 0.64 -24.55
N THR A 34 -13.33 0.60 -23.52
CA THR A 34 -14.44 -0.36 -23.42
C THR A 34 -15.81 0.27 -23.15
N GLY A 35 -15.85 1.56 -22.79
CA GLY A 35 -17.06 2.25 -22.35
C GLY A 35 -17.36 2.03 -20.86
N GLU A 36 -16.59 1.22 -20.14
CA GLU A 36 -16.79 0.88 -18.75
C GLU A 36 -15.52 1.08 -17.93
N ARG A 37 -15.69 1.43 -16.67
CA ARG A 37 -14.60 1.58 -15.71
C ARG A 37 -14.17 0.20 -15.19
N VAL A 38 -12.90 -0.15 -15.39
CA VAL A 38 -12.30 -1.31 -14.74
C VAL A 38 -11.77 -0.88 -13.37
N VAL A 39 -12.31 -1.49 -12.32
CA VAL A 39 -11.97 -1.12 -10.93
C VAL A 39 -10.51 -1.47 -10.64
N VAL A 40 -9.75 -0.49 -10.16
CA VAL A 40 -8.39 -0.69 -9.65
C VAL A 40 -8.45 -0.82 -8.13
N LEU A 41 -7.85 -1.84 -7.58
CA LEU A 41 -7.82 -2.13 -6.15
C LEU A 41 -6.39 -2.37 -5.68
N THR A 42 -6.16 -2.18 -4.40
CA THR A 42 -4.89 -2.48 -3.74
C THR A 42 -5.12 -2.99 -2.32
N GLY A 43 -4.05 -3.31 -1.63
CA GLY A 43 -4.06 -3.75 -0.25
C GLY A 43 -2.67 -3.68 0.35
N LEU A 44 -2.54 -4.18 1.57
CA LEU A 44 -1.28 -4.30 2.28
C LEU A 44 -1.00 -5.77 2.60
N GLY A 45 0.22 -6.17 2.35
CA GLY A 45 0.71 -7.49 2.72
C GLY A 45 2.21 -7.62 2.50
N SER A 46 2.77 -8.64 3.11
CA SER A 46 4.17 -9.04 3.00
C SER A 46 4.24 -10.56 2.95
N THR A 47 5.44 -11.12 2.84
CA THR A 47 5.66 -12.57 2.95
C THR A 47 5.10 -13.11 4.28
N GLU A 48 5.25 -12.34 5.35
CA GLU A 48 4.82 -12.71 6.71
C GLU A 48 3.30 -12.63 6.91
N THR A 49 2.58 -12.04 5.98
CA THR A 49 1.13 -11.83 6.08
C THR A 49 0.35 -12.49 4.93
N ALA A 50 0.94 -13.50 4.30
CA ALA A 50 0.38 -14.21 3.13
C ALA A 50 -0.08 -13.26 2.01
N PRO A 51 0.72 -12.32 1.60
CA PRO A 51 0.64 -11.01 0.95
C PRO A 51 -0.77 -10.35 0.90
N PHE A 52 -1.64 -10.65 1.85
CA PHE A 52 -3.04 -10.22 1.83
C PHE A 52 -3.61 -9.97 3.23
N ALA A 53 -2.93 -9.16 4.04
CA ALA A 53 -3.45 -8.82 5.37
C ALA A 53 -4.56 -7.77 5.35
N MET A 54 -4.51 -6.86 4.39
CA MET A 54 -5.52 -5.81 4.20
C MET A 54 -5.89 -5.70 2.73
N ALA A 55 -7.14 -5.33 2.46
CA ALA A 55 -7.65 -5.18 1.10
C ALA A 55 -8.63 -4.02 0.99
N ALA A 56 -8.47 -3.21 -0.05
CA ALA A 56 -9.48 -2.27 -0.48
C ALA A 56 -10.62 -3.00 -1.20
N ASN A 57 -11.82 -2.47 -1.11
CA ASN A 57 -12.98 -2.90 -1.87
C ASN A 57 -13.43 -1.80 -2.85
N GLN A 58 -14.49 -2.06 -3.60
CA GLN A 58 -15.00 -1.14 -4.64
C GLN A 58 -15.45 0.24 -4.10
N THR A 59 -15.68 0.38 -2.80
CA THR A 59 -16.05 1.65 -2.16
C THR A 59 -14.85 2.43 -1.62
N MET A 60 -13.65 1.82 -1.63
CA MET A 60 -12.40 2.36 -1.08
C MET A 60 -11.42 2.73 -2.20
N ILE A 61 -11.94 3.34 -3.26
CA ILE A 61 -11.16 3.66 -4.46
C ILE A 61 -10.28 4.88 -4.20
N GLY A 62 -9.02 4.79 -4.57
CA GLY A 62 -8.04 5.87 -4.50
C GLY A 62 -6.64 5.40 -4.15
N ALA A 63 -5.66 6.13 -4.65
CA ALA A 63 -4.26 5.82 -4.41
C ALA A 63 -3.93 5.91 -2.91
N GLY A 64 -3.23 4.90 -2.42
CA GLY A 64 -2.79 4.82 -1.02
C GLY A 64 -3.82 4.26 -0.02
N ASN A 65 -5.09 4.07 -0.39
CA ASN A 65 -6.05 3.39 0.47
C ASN A 65 -5.80 1.87 0.41
N ILE A 66 -5.21 1.34 1.48
CA ILE A 66 -4.87 -0.09 1.61
C ILE A 66 -6.02 -0.95 2.13
N GLY A 67 -7.21 -0.34 2.29
CA GLY A 67 -8.42 -1.04 2.68
C GLY A 67 -8.55 -1.32 4.17
N ILE A 68 -9.26 -2.38 4.49
CA ILE A 68 -9.52 -2.88 5.84
C ILE A 68 -8.85 -4.25 6.04
N PRO A 69 -8.67 -4.70 7.28
CA PRO A 69 -8.16 -6.03 7.55
C PRO A 69 -8.96 -7.12 6.84
N ALA A 70 -8.28 -8.08 6.27
CA ALA A 70 -8.89 -9.25 5.66
C ALA A 70 -9.66 -10.07 6.72
N ARG A 71 -10.61 -10.88 6.26
CA ARG A 71 -11.44 -11.68 7.16
C ARG A 71 -10.58 -12.56 8.07
N GLY A 72 -10.79 -12.42 9.38
CA GLY A 72 -10.04 -13.15 10.43
C GLY A 72 -8.69 -12.51 10.78
N VAL A 73 -8.36 -11.36 10.20
CA VAL A 73 -7.20 -10.56 10.61
C VAL A 73 -7.66 -9.46 11.57
N GLU A 74 -7.02 -9.39 12.71
CA GLU A 74 -7.13 -8.29 13.65
C GLU A 74 -6.00 -7.29 13.39
N MET A 75 -6.31 -6.00 13.52
CA MET A 75 -5.32 -4.93 13.41
C MET A 75 -5.41 -3.99 14.60
N LYS A 76 -4.26 -3.58 15.10
CA LYS A 76 -4.16 -2.45 16.03
C LYS A 76 -3.14 -1.43 15.51
N LEU A 77 -3.34 -0.17 15.86
CA LEU A 77 -2.43 0.93 15.61
C LEU A 77 -1.62 1.23 16.87
N VAL A 78 -0.31 1.19 16.77
CA VAL A 78 0.60 1.42 17.90
C VAL A 78 1.48 2.64 17.57
N PRO A 79 1.58 3.63 18.48
CA PRO A 79 2.46 4.77 18.27
C PRO A 79 3.91 4.34 18.06
N ALA A 80 4.55 4.83 17.00
CA ALA A 80 5.94 4.57 16.67
C ALA A 80 6.51 5.76 15.88
N ASP A 81 7.53 6.42 16.41
CA ASP A 81 8.27 7.53 15.77
C ASP A 81 7.39 8.63 15.16
N GLY A 82 6.33 9.02 15.88
CA GLY A 82 5.40 10.07 15.44
C GLY A 82 4.34 9.62 14.44
N LYS A 83 4.30 8.34 14.13
CA LYS A 83 3.28 7.68 13.30
C LYS A 83 2.55 6.57 14.06
N TRP A 84 1.68 5.87 13.36
CA TRP A 84 0.96 4.72 13.88
C TRP A 84 1.35 3.46 13.11
N GLU A 85 2.08 2.54 13.76
CA GLU A 85 2.40 1.23 13.20
C GLU A 85 1.15 0.36 13.15
N ALA A 86 0.86 -0.20 11.98
CA ALA A 86 -0.18 -1.20 11.82
C ALA A 86 0.38 -2.57 12.26
N ARG A 87 -0.10 -3.11 13.39
CA ARG A 87 0.23 -4.45 13.85
C ARG A 87 -0.92 -5.40 13.58
N LEU A 88 -0.58 -6.61 13.14
CA LEU A 88 -1.52 -7.55 12.55
C LEU A 88 -1.47 -8.90 13.29
N LYS A 89 -2.65 -9.53 13.48
CA LYS A 89 -2.79 -10.84 14.10
C LYS A 89 -3.89 -11.63 13.40
N GLY A 90 -3.67 -12.92 13.18
CA GLY A 90 -4.68 -13.77 12.54
C GLY A 90 -4.10 -14.96 11.82
N PRO A 91 -4.93 -15.79 11.20
CA PRO A 91 -4.51 -17.04 10.58
C PRO A 91 -3.62 -16.87 9.34
N LEU A 92 -3.59 -15.66 8.75
CA LEU A 92 -2.76 -15.35 7.61
C LEU A 92 -1.33 -14.92 8.01
N ILE A 93 -1.12 -14.66 9.30
CA ILE A 93 0.16 -14.16 9.80
C ILE A 93 1.09 -15.34 10.04
N THR A 94 2.35 -15.20 9.62
CA THR A 94 3.37 -16.22 9.85
C THR A 94 3.47 -16.60 11.33
N PRO A 95 3.69 -17.86 11.67
CA PRO A 95 4.00 -18.25 13.06
C PRO A 95 5.42 -17.84 13.47
N GLY A 96 6.27 -17.40 12.54
CA GLY A 96 7.64 -16.99 12.78
C GLY A 96 8.60 -17.38 11.67
N TYR A 97 9.89 -17.25 11.94
CA TYR A 97 10.97 -17.51 11.00
C TYR A 97 11.64 -18.85 11.29
N TRP A 98 11.78 -19.68 10.28
CA TRP A 98 12.38 -21.02 10.39
C TRP A 98 13.79 -20.97 11.02
N ARG A 99 13.98 -21.69 12.10
CA ARG A 99 15.25 -21.76 12.85
C ARG A 99 15.83 -20.41 13.32
N ARG A 100 14.96 -19.40 13.44
CA ARG A 100 15.34 -18.06 13.90
C ARG A 100 14.44 -17.60 15.07
N PRO A 101 14.59 -18.19 16.25
CA PRO A 101 13.79 -17.84 17.42
C PRO A 101 13.98 -16.38 17.86
N ASP A 102 15.20 -15.86 17.74
CA ASP A 102 15.54 -14.46 17.99
C ASP A 102 14.74 -13.48 17.08
N ALA A 103 14.75 -13.73 15.78
CA ALA A 103 13.98 -12.95 14.81
C ALA A 103 12.48 -13.11 15.02
N THR A 104 12.02 -14.31 15.36
CA THR A 104 10.62 -14.58 15.64
C THR A 104 10.14 -13.80 16.87
N SER A 105 10.88 -13.86 17.99
CA SER A 105 10.49 -13.15 19.21
C SER A 105 10.46 -11.63 19.04
N SER A 106 11.35 -11.05 18.23
CA SER A 106 11.37 -9.62 17.95
C SER A 106 10.29 -9.16 16.95
N ALA A 107 9.80 -10.09 16.11
CA ALA A 107 8.77 -9.78 15.11
C ALA A 107 7.35 -9.65 15.69
N PHE A 108 7.12 -10.10 16.92
CA PHE A 108 5.81 -10.03 17.57
C PHE A 108 5.88 -9.18 18.83
N ASP A 109 4.75 -8.60 19.20
CA ASP A 109 4.61 -7.97 20.49
C ASP A 109 4.06 -8.95 21.54
N GLU A 110 3.93 -8.47 22.79
CA GLU A 110 3.51 -9.28 23.93
C GLU A 110 2.10 -9.87 23.81
N GLU A 111 1.25 -9.24 22.98
CA GLU A 111 -0.11 -9.69 22.67
C GLU A 111 -0.15 -10.64 21.46
N GLY A 112 1.00 -10.90 20.82
CA GLY A 112 1.13 -11.76 19.64
C GLY A 112 0.72 -11.10 18.33
N PHE A 113 0.74 -9.77 18.26
CA PHE A 113 0.59 -9.06 17.00
C PHE A 113 1.94 -8.93 16.30
N TYR A 114 1.95 -9.26 15.02
CA TYR A 114 3.09 -9.07 14.13
C TYR A 114 3.37 -7.58 13.91
N ARG A 115 4.60 -7.17 14.12
CA ARG A 115 5.13 -5.83 13.89
C ARG A 115 5.44 -5.67 12.41
N SER A 116 4.53 -5.07 11.64
CA SER A 116 4.72 -4.94 10.19
C SER A 116 5.82 -3.94 9.80
N GLY A 117 6.08 -2.95 10.65
CA GLY A 117 6.92 -1.80 10.36
C GLY A 117 6.29 -0.82 9.36
N ASP A 118 5.07 -1.06 8.95
CA ASP A 118 4.30 -0.20 8.07
C ASP A 118 3.41 0.74 8.88
N ALA A 119 3.44 2.03 8.55
CA ALA A 119 2.57 3.02 9.16
C ALA A 119 1.26 3.13 8.38
N ALA A 120 0.17 3.28 9.11
CA ALA A 120 -1.16 3.50 8.55
C ALA A 120 -1.97 4.46 9.40
N ARG A 121 -2.93 5.16 8.78
CA ARG A 121 -3.88 6.02 9.45
C ARG A 121 -5.28 5.83 8.86
N PRO A 122 -6.35 6.02 9.64
CA PRO A 122 -7.70 5.96 9.08
C PRO A 122 -7.87 6.96 7.92
N CYS A 123 -8.55 6.54 6.86
CA CYS A 123 -8.98 7.45 5.80
C CYS A 123 -9.99 8.46 6.35
N ASP A 124 -10.86 8.00 7.23
CA ASP A 124 -11.80 8.82 8.00
C ASP A 124 -11.78 8.34 9.47
N PRO A 125 -11.35 9.19 10.42
CA PRO A 125 -11.35 8.80 11.84
C PRO A 125 -12.75 8.47 12.40
N ALA A 126 -13.81 8.98 11.78
CA ALA A 126 -15.19 8.74 12.21
C ALA A 126 -15.79 7.45 11.60
N ASP A 127 -15.17 6.92 10.54
CA ASP A 127 -15.66 5.74 9.83
C ASP A 127 -14.52 4.80 9.42
N PRO A 128 -14.16 3.83 10.27
CA PRO A 128 -13.11 2.86 9.97
C PRO A 128 -13.38 2.02 8.71
N MET A 129 -14.64 1.91 8.29
CA MET A 129 -15.01 1.15 7.10
C MET A 129 -14.60 1.83 5.79
N LYS A 130 -14.17 3.08 5.84
CA LYS A 130 -13.55 3.76 4.69
C LYS A 130 -12.11 3.33 4.42
N GLY A 131 -11.58 2.46 5.25
CA GLY A 131 -10.25 1.90 5.10
C GLY A 131 -9.14 2.72 5.74
N MET A 132 -7.92 2.27 5.47
CA MET A 132 -6.70 2.83 6.01
C MET A 132 -5.85 3.42 4.89
N MET A 133 -5.25 4.55 5.15
CA MET A 133 -4.26 5.17 4.28
C MET A 133 -2.87 4.68 4.66
N PHE A 134 -2.10 4.18 3.70
CA PHE A 134 -0.69 3.86 3.90
C PHE A 134 0.12 5.14 4.17
N ASP A 135 0.92 5.14 5.23
CA ASP A 135 1.69 6.30 5.68
C ASP A 135 3.20 6.07 5.69
N GLY A 136 3.67 5.13 4.88
CA GLY A 136 5.08 4.83 4.71
C GLY A 136 5.59 3.71 5.62
N ARG A 137 6.88 3.40 5.49
CA ARG A 137 7.58 2.48 6.38
C ARG A 137 8.27 3.23 7.50
N ILE A 138 8.07 2.81 8.73
CA ILE A 138 8.64 3.46 9.91
C ILE A 138 10.17 3.46 9.84
N THR A 139 10.77 2.35 9.41
CA THR A 139 12.22 2.20 9.31
C THR A 139 12.88 2.97 8.15
N GLU A 140 12.09 3.40 7.16
CA GLU A 140 12.60 4.20 6.02
C GLU A 140 12.56 5.69 6.31
N ASP A 141 11.72 6.13 7.23
CA ASP A 141 11.59 7.53 7.59
C ASP A 141 12.79 7.95 8.46
N PHE A 142 13.27 9.15 8.24
CA PHE A 142 14.41 9.68 8.98
C PHE A 142 14.24 11.15 9.33
N LYS A 143 14.97 11.58 10.36
CA LYS A 143 14.99 12.96 10.82
C LYS A 143 16.23 13.68 10.31
N LEU A 144 16.03 14.80 9.63
CA LEU A 144 17.12 15.68 9.22
C LEU A 144 17.81 16.30 10.45
N ALA A 145 19.06 16.73 10.27
CA ALA A 145 19.78 17.49 11.32
C ALA A 145 19.04 18.76 11.78
N THR A 146 18.19 19.32 10.94
CA THR A 146 17.30 20.45 11.24
C THR A 146 16.12 20.09 12.13
N GLY A 147 15.91 18.82 12.44
CA GLY A 147 14.77 18.33 13.20
C GLY A 147 13.54 17.97 12.37
N THR A 148 13.55 18.20 11.06
CA THR A 148 12.42 17.88 10.16
C THR A 148 12.38 16.39 9.87
N TRP A 149 11.22 15.76 10.04
CA TRP A 149 10.98 14.38 9.61
C TRP A 149 10.79 14.29 8.09
N VAL A 150 11.42 13.30 7.48
CA VAL A 150 11.24 12.96 6.06
C VAL A 150 10.55 11.61 5.95
N SER A 151 9.32 11.63 5.47
CA SER A 151 8.57 10.43 5.11
C SER A 151 8.93 9.99 3.70
N VAL A 152 9.73 8.95 3.58
CA VAL A 152 10.33 8.51 2.31
C VAL A 152 9.28 8.02 1.32
N GLY A 153 8.27 7.28 1.77
CA GLY A 153 7.21 6.77 0.90
C GLY A 153 6.41 7.87 0.19
N PRO A 154 5.78 8.81 0.94
CA PRO A 154 5.09 9.97 0.36
C PRO A 154 5.99 10.86 -0.49
N LEU A 155 7.24 11.08 -0.06
CA LEU A 155 8.21 11.88 -0.81
C LEU A 155 8.53 11.22 -2.17
N ARG A 156 8.75 9.91 -2.20
CA ARG A 156 9.00 9.15 -3.42
C ARG A 156 7.81 9.25 -4.39
N ALA A 157 6.59 9.10 -3.90
CA ALA A 157 5.38 9.24 -4.71
C ALA A 157 5.24 10.66 -5.29
N ALA A 158 5.46 11.68 -4.47
CA ALA A 158 5.42 13.09 -4.90
C ALA A 158 6.50 13.41 -5.94
N LEU A 159 7.72 12.90 -5.73
CA LEU A 159 8.84 13.10 -6.67
C LEU A 159 8.55 12.41 -8.02
N THR A 160 8.06 11.18 -7.98
CA THR A 160 7.67 10.44 -9.19
C THR A 160 6.58 11.17 -9.96
N ALA A 161 5.57 11.70 -9.27
CA ALA A 161 4.52 12.50 -9.88
C ALA A 161 5.06 13.79 -10.51
N ALA A 162 5.94 14.50 -9.81
CA ALA A 162 6.55 15.74 -10.31
C ALA A 162 7.48 15.51 -11.50
N CYS A 163 8.16 14.35 -11.56
CA CYS A 163 9.09 14.00 -12.63
C CYS A 163 8.42 13.28 -13.82
N ALA A 164 7.16 12.89 -13.73
CA ALA A 164 6.44 12.22 -14.82
C ALA A 164 6.51 12.96 -16.17
N PRO A 165 6.38 14.31 -16.23
CA PRO A 165 6.54 15.06 -17.47
C PRO A 165 7.94 14.95 -18.08
N LEU A 166 8.98 14.80 -17.26
CA LEU A 166 10.36 14.65 -17.71
C LEU A 166 10.62 13.26 -18.31
N ALA A 167 10.02 12.22 -17.72
CA ALA A 167 10.12 10.85 -18.23
C ALA A 167 9.49 10.70 -19.62
N THR A 168 8.39 11.39 -19.88
CA THR A 168 7.75 11.39 -21.21
C THR A 168 8.53 12.20 -22.25
N GLN A 169 9.28 13.21 -21.86
CA GLN A 169 10.13 14.01 -22.75
C GLN A 169 11.47 13.34 -23.08
N SER A 170 12.00 12.50 -22.19
CA SER A 170 13.32 11.89 -22.36
C SER A 170 13.37 10.73 -23.35
N GLY A 171 12.25 10.35 -23.96
CA GLY A 171 12.21 9.35 -25.03
C GLY A 171 12.71 7.95 -24.60
N TRP A 172 12.66 7.62 -23.30
CA TRP A 172 12.94 6.28 -22.81
C TRP A 172 11.91 5.31 -23.41
N ARG A 173 12.24 4.80 -24.57
CA ARG A 173 11.53 3.65 -25.15
C ARG A 173 12.06 2.43 -24.41
N THR A 174 11.18 1.71 -23.72
CA THR A 174 11.48 0.32 -23.36
C THR A 174 11.86 -0.42 -24.65
N PRO A 175 12.97 -1.16 -24.68
CA PRO A 175 13.28 -2.00 -25.84
C PRO A 175 12.06 -2.91 -26.09
N SER A 176 11.54 -2.86 -27.29
CA SER A 176 10.51 -3.82 -27.73
C SER A 176 11.13 -5.20 -27.70
N ALA A 177 10.61 -6.08 -26.82
CA ALA A 177 10.85 -7.52 -26.89
C ALA A 177 10.06 -8.11 -28.03
#